data_b005acadb0b4b543ddf908601ea708b0
#
_entry.id   b005acadb0b4b543ddf908601ea708b0
#
_cell.length_a   1.000
_cell.length_b   1.000
_cell.length_c   1.000
_cell.angle_alpha   90.00
_cell.angle_beta   90.00
_cell.angle_gamma   90.00
#
_symmetry.space_group_name_H-M   'P 1'
#
loop_
_entity.id
_entity.type
_entity.pdbx_description
1 polymer ?
#
loop_
_entity_poly.entity_id
_entity_poly.type
_entity_poly.pdbx_seq_one_letter_code
_entity_poly.pdbx_strand_id
1 'polypeptide(L)'
;FATEEDVFSVMEEVFPKIFKKYGKYKIDEVPFERIPYKEAMEKYGIDKPDLRNPLIIQDVTKVFENTEFNAFKDKTVKAIVVQNGAEQGRKFFDNMAEFAVNECEAKGLAWTKFEQDGTIQGGIAKFITPEVQASLKQAIGMKENTAVFFMADELKVVQKIAGAIRI
;
A
#
# COMPACT_ATOMS: atom_id res chain seq x y z
N PHE A 1 -15.89 10.04 34.25
CA PHE A 1 -15.34 10.46 32.97
C PHE A 1 -15.54 9.30 31.98
N ALA A 2 -15.94 9.62 30.73
CA ALA A 2 -16.13 8.62 29.70
C ALA A 2 -14.76 8.01 29.30
N THR A 3 -14.74 6.71 29.11
CA THR A 3 -13.59 5.96 28.61
C THR A 3 -13.68 5.79 27.08
N GLU A 4 -12.62 5.29 26.46
CA GLU A 4 -12.61 4.92 25.03
C GLU A 4 -13.70 3.87 24.73
N GLU A 5 -13.85 2.87 25.60
CA GLU A 5 -14.88 1.82 25.47
C GLU A 5 -16.31 2.37 25.54
N ASP A 6 -16.56 3.39 26.35
CA ASP A 6 -17.88 4.04 26.40
C ASP A 6 -18.20 4.71 25.06
N VAL A 7 -17.22 5.34 24.42
CA VAL A 7 -17.38 5.95 23.09
C VAL A 7 -17.64 4.87 22.03
N PHE A 8 -16.87 3.80 22.02
CA PHE A 8 -17.09 2.69 21.09
C PHE A 8 -18.46 2.07 21.24
N SER A 9 -18.90 1.80 22.47
CA SER A 9 -20.21 1.22 22.75
C SER A 9 -21.35 2.09 22.20
N VAL A 10 -21.26 3.40 22.35
CA VAL A 10 -22.28 4.34 21.82
C VAL A 10 -22.28 4.28 20.28
N MET A 11 -21.10 4.30 19.64
CA MET A 11 -21.00 4.25 18.18
C MET A 11 -21.51 2.93 17.59
N GLU A 12 -21.18 1.82 18.24
CA GLU A 12 -21.63 0.47 17.85
C GLU A 12 -23.14 0.25 18.11
N GLU A 13 -23.73 0.99 18.98
CA GLU A 13 -25.19 0.99 19.16
C GLU A 13 -25.90 1.89 18.13
N VAL A 14 -25.37 3.05 17.83
CA VAL A 14 -26.05 4.09 17.02
C VAL A 14 -25.90 3.82 15.54
N PHE A 15 -24.68 3.58 15.04
CA PHE A 15 -24.44 3.44 13.60
C PHE A 15 -25.18 2.27 12.97
N PRO A 16 -25.20 1.04 13.51
CA PRO A 16 -25.94 -0.06 12.93
C PRO A 16 -27.42 0.26 12.73
N LYS A 17 -28.04 0.92 13.71
CA LYS A 17 -29.45 1.30 13.65
C LYS A 17 -29.73 2.33 12.56
N ILE A 18 -28.85 3.34 12.42
CA ILE A 18 -28.98 4.38 11.38
C ILE A 18 -28.80 3.78 10.01
N PHE A 19 -27.73 3.02 9.79
CA PHE A 19 -27.45 2.43 8.49
C PHE A 19 -28.47 1.38 8.09
N LYS A 20 -28.98 0.59 9.03
CA LYS A 20 -30.06 -0.36 8.76
C LYS A 20 -31.35 0.33 8.31
N LYS A 21 -31.64 1.52 8.87
CA LYS A 21 -32.87 2.26 8.56
C LYS A 21 -32.78 3.10 7.30
N TYR A 22 -31.63 3.72 7.05
CA TYR A 22 -31.47 4.72 5.99
C TYR A 22 -30.41 4.37 4.97
N GLY A 23 -29.53 3.41 5.25
CA GLY A 23 -28.46 3.00 4.36
C GLY A 23 -28.91 2.09 3.23
N LYS A 24 -28.19 2.11 2.12
CA LYS A 24 -28.40 1.23 0.96
C LYS A 24 -27.58 -0.06 1.04
N TYR A 25 -26.60 -0.11 1.92
CA TYR A 25 -25.66 -1.21 2.04
C TYR A 25 -25.81 -1.92 3.38
N LYS A 26 -25.53 -3.22 3.38
CA LYS A 26 -25.44 -4.00 4.60
C LYS A 26 -24.16 -3.54 5.33
N ILE A 27 -24.25 -3.27 6.61
CA ILE A 27 -23.08 -3.03 7.45
C ILE A 27 -22.50 -4.34 7.97
N ASP A 28 -21.21 -4.28 8.26
CA ASP A 28 -20.52 -5.38 8.90
C ASP A 28 -21.06 -5.68 10.30
N GLU A 29 -20.67 -6.82 10.83
CA GLU A 29 -21.07 -7.25 12.16
C GLU A 29 -20.43 -6.34 13.23
N VAL A 30 -21.12 -6.15 14.35
CA VAL A 30 -20.55 -5.52 15.55
C VAL A 30 -19.98 -6.59 16.48
N PRO A 31 -18.89 -6.31 17.23
CA PRO A 31 -18.17 -5.02 17.27
C PRO A 31 -17.43 -4.72 15.97
N PHE A 32 -17.33 -3.43 15.62
CA PHE A 32 -16.55 -2.99 14.47
C PHE A 32 -15.07 -3.30 14.67
N GLU A 33 -14.34 -3.56 13.55
CA GLU A 33 -12.91 -3.74 13.58
C GLU A 33 -12.21 -2.49 14.15
N ARG A 34 -11.34 -2.71 15.13
CA ARG A 34 -10.58 -1.64 15.79
C ARG A 34 -9.16 -1.62 15.27
N ILE A 35 -8.82 -0.62 14.51
CA ILE A 35 -7.50 -0.45 13.91
C ILE A 35 -6.75 0.65 14.66
N PRO A 36 -5.65 0.34 15.37
CA PRO A 36 -4.81 1.36 15.98
C PRO A 36 -4.29 2.37 14.94
N TYR A 37 -4.22 3.64 15.30
CA TYR A 37 -3.75 4.71 14.39
C TYR A 37 -2.42 4.38 13.72
N LYS A 38 -1.45 3.86 14.48
CA LYS A 38 -0.14 3.46 13.95
C LYS A 38 -0.28 2.41 12.85
N GLU A 39 -1.11 1.41 13.08
CA GLU A 39 -1.37 0.33 12.12
C GLU A 39 -2.09 0.87 10.87
N ALA A 40 -3.08 1.77 11.06
CA ALA A 40 -3.78 2.42 9.95
C ALA A 40 -2.81 3.18 9.05
N MET A 41 -1.89 3.94 9.63
CA MET A 41 -0.88 4.68 8.88
C MET A 41 0.17 3.76 8.22
N GLU A 42 0.55 2.67 8.86
CA GLU A 42 1.52 1.71 8.31
C GLU A 42 0.96 0.91 7.14
N LYS A 43 -0.26 0.40 7.27
CA LYS A 43 -0.88 -0.50 6.28
C LYS A 43 -1.65 0.21 5.19
N TYR A 44 -2.20 1.38 5.47
CA TYR A 44 -3.12 2.06 4.55
C TYR A 44 -2.71 3.51 4.23
N GLY A 45 -1.78 4.10 4.98
CA GLY A 45 -1.31 5.48 4.79
C GLY A 45 -2.35 6.56 5.13
N ILE A 46 -3.45 6.18 5.77
CA ILE A 46 -4.56 7.07 6.14
C ILE A 46 -5.24 6.56 7.43
N ASP A 47 -5.78 7.47 8.22
CA ASP A 47 -6.43 7.18 9.50
C ASP A 47 -7.86 6.61 9.40
N LYS A 48 -8.46 6.65 8.22
CA LYS A 48 -9.81 6.14 7.92
C LYS A 48 -9.83 5.36 6.59
N PRO A 49 -9.18 4.19 6.56
CA PRO A 49 -9.03 3.43 5.33
C PRO A 49 -10.35 2.82 4.86
N ASP A 50 -10.56 2.77 3.54
CA ASP A 50 -11.57 1.89 2.95
C ASP A 50 -11.03 0.45 2.92
N LEU A 51 -11.58 -0.40 3.78
CA LEU A 51 -11.16 -1.80 3.91
C LEU A 51 -11.65 -2.70 2.78
N ARG A 52 -12.56 -2.21 1.93
CA ARG A 52 -12.98 -2.94 0.72
C ARG A 52 -11.88 -2.98 -0.34
N ASN A 53 -10.94 -2.03 -0.28
CA ASN A 53 -9.73 -2.06 -1.08
C ASN A 53 -8.72 -3.03 -0.46
N PRO A 54 -8.39 -4.16 -1.13
CA PRO A 54 -7.53 -5.20 -0.56
C PRO A 54 -6.05 -4.85 -0.56
N LEU A 55 -5.66 -3.75 -1.20
CA LEU A 55 -4.26 -3.34 -1.28
C LEU A 55 -3.75 -2.91 0.10
N ILE A 56 -2.58 -3.40 0.46
CA ILE A 56 -1.89 -3.07 1.72
C ILE A 56 -0.51 -2.53 1.38
N ILE A 57 -0.14 -1.43 2.05
CA ILE A 57 1.20 -0.87 2.00
C ILE A 57 2.12 -1.75 2.84
N GLN A 58 3.25 -2.15 2.29
CA GLN A 58 4.22 -3.02 2.95
C GLN A 58 5.57 -2.33 3.07
N ASP A 59 6.25 -2.55 4.18
CA ASP A 59 7.59 -2.02 4.41
C ASP A 59 8.63 -2.96 3.81
N VAL A 60 9.40 -2.46 2.87
CA VAL A 60 10.48 -3.19 2.20
C VAL A 60 11.83 -2.50 2.39
N THR A 61 11.94 -1.59 3.35
CA THR A 61 13.16 -0.82 3.63
C THR A 61 14.38 -1.74 3.80
N LYS A 62 14.24 -2.81 4.58
CA LYS A 62 15.34 -3.76 4.81
C LYS A 62 15.77 -4.51 3.55
N VAL A 63 14.85 -4.74 2.61
CA VAL A 63 15.17 -5.43 1.35
C VAL A 63 16.10 -4.58 0.49
N PHE A 64 16.00 -3.26 0.59
CA PHE A 64 16.78 -2.30 -0.18
C PHE A 64 17.88 -1.61 0.63
N GLU A 65 18.23 -2.11 1.83
CA GLU A 65 19.24 -1.51 2.69
C GLU A 65 20.62 -1.34 1.99
N ASN A 66 21.00 -2.32 1.17
CA ASN A 66 22.27 -2.30 0.43
C ASN A 66 22.08 -2.02 -1.07
N THR A 67 21.02 -1.32 -1.44
CA THR A 67 20.71 -1.04 -2.84
C THR A 67 21.67 -0.02 -3.46
N GLU A 68 22.02 -0.23 -4.71
CA GLU A 68 22.73 0.77 -5.55
C GLU A 68 21.77 1.81 -6.16
N PHE A 69 20.46 1.64 -5.98
CA PHE A 69 19.48 2.58 -6.49
C PHE A 69 19.39 3.82 -5.60
N ASN A 70 20.02 4.90 -6.03
CA ASN A 70 20.17 6.14 -5.24
C ASN A 70 18.85 6.70 -4.70
N ALA A 71 17.73 6.52 -5.40
CA ALA A 71 16.44 7.01 -4.95
C ALA A 71 15.92 6.33 -3.66
N PHE A 72 16.41 5.11 -3.36
CA PHE A 72 16.03 4.34 -2.18
C PHE A 72 17.05 4.44 -1.03
N LYS A 73 18.24 4.91 -1.35
CA LYS A 73 19.34 4.96 -0.38
C LYS A 73 19.00 5.87 0.79
N ASP A 74 19.18 5.36 2.00
CA ASP A 74 18.91 6.05 3.28
C ASP A 74 17.45 6.55 3.42
N LYS A 75 16.51 5.86 2.77
CA LYS A 75 15.07 6.18 2.79
C LYS A 75 14.23 5.03 3.32
N THR A 76 13.06 5.36 3.85
CA THR A 76 12.02 4.36 4.07
C THR A 76 11.42 3.97 2.72
N VAL A 77 11.42 2.69 2.40
CA VAL A 77 10.87 2.18 1.14
C VAL A 77 9.59 1.40 1.43
N LYS A 78 8.50 1.87 0.84
CA LYS A 78 7.19 1.21 0.90
C LYS A 78 6.84 0.61 -0.46
N ALA A 79 6.11 -0.51 -0.42
CA ALA A 79 5.66 -1.21 -1.61
C ALA A 79 4.14 -1.44 -1.59
N ILE A 80 3.53 -1.40 -2.77
CA ILE A 80 2.16 -1.85 -3.02
C ILE A 80 2.22 -2.93 -4.08
N VAL A 81 1.65 -4.09 -3.75
CA VAL A 81 1.65 -5.29 -4.60
C VAL A 81 0.30 -5.39 -5.28
N VAL A 82 0.31 -5.42 -6.61
CA VAL A 82 -0.90 -5.55 -7.44
C VAL A 82 -0.87 -6.91 -8.13
N GLN A 83 -1.70 -7.82 -7.65
CA GLN A 83 -1.85 -9.16 -8.26
C GLN A 83 -2.40 -9.02 -9.68
N ASN A 84 -1.90 -9.84 -10.60
CA ASN A 84 -2.19 -9.78 -12.04
C ASN A 84 -1.83 -8.42 -12.69
N GLY A 85 -1.08 -7.57 -12.00
CA GLY A 85 -0.68 -6.25 -12.48
C GLY A 85 0.38 -6.31 -13.60
N ALA A 86 1.09 -7.44 -13.76
CA ALA A 86 2.06 -7.60 -14.83
C ALA A 86 1.43 -7.58 -16.23
N GLU A 87 0.13 -7.91 -16.35
CA GLU A 87 -0.62 -7.86 -17.61
C GLU A 87 -0.82 -6.43 -18.13
N GLN A 88 -0.66 -5.43 -17.27
CA GLN A 88 -0.81 -4.03 -17.65
C GLN A 88 0.31 -3.58 -18.61
N GLY A 89 -0.09 -2.81 -19.63
CA GLY A 89 0.84 -2.22 -20.57
C GLY A 89 1.68 -1.09 -19.96
N ARG A 90 2.82 -0.78 -20.58
CA ARG A 90 3.73 0.26 -20.11
C ARG A 90 3.05 1.60 -19.82
N LYS A 91 2.10 2.00 -20.65
CA LYS A 91 1.35 3.26 -20.49
C LYS A 91 0.64 3.35 -19.12
N PHE A 92 0.14 2.24 -18.59
CA PHE A 92 -0.45 2.22 -17.24
C PHE A 92 0.57 2.64 -16.18
N PHE A 93 1.76 2.07 -16.22
CA PHE A 93 2.82 2.40 -15.26
C PHE A 93 3.34 3.82 -15.41
N ASP A 94 3.47 4.30 -16.64
CA ASP A 94 3.87 5.69 -16.92
C ASP A 94 2.81 6.67 -16.40
N ASN A 95 1.53 6.40 -16.60
CA ASN A 95 0.43 7.21 -16.04
C ASN A 95 0.41 7.19 -14.50
N MET A 96 0.68 6.04 -13.88
CA MET A 96 0.77 5.94 -12.42
C MET A 96 1.95 6.74 -11.86
N ALA A 97 3.08 6.71 -12.55
CA ALA A 97 4.24 7.51 -12.16
C ALA A 97 3.97 9.02 -12.31
N GLU A 98 3.29 9.44 -13.37
CA GLU A 98 2.86 10.81 -13.58
C GLU A 98 1.85 11.26 -12.51
N PHE A 99 0.86 10.44 -12.21
CA PHE A 99 -0.11 10.67 -11.12
C PHE A 99 0.59 10.84 -9.77
N ALA A 100 1.53 9.97 -9.45
CA ALA A 100 2.26 10.04 -8.19
C ALA A 100 3.02 11.37 -8.03
N VAL A 101 3.62 11.88 -9.11
CA VAL A 101 4.36 13.16 -9.09
C VAL A 101 3.40 14.34 -9.03
N ASN A 102 2.38 14.37 -9.87
CA ASN A 102 1.52 15.53 -10.04
C ASN A 102 0.47 15.68 -8.94
N GLU A 103 -0.09 14.56 -8.47
CA GLU A 103 -1.22 14.56 -7.53
C GLU A 103 -0.84 14.13 -6.10
N CYS A 104 0.22 13.33 -5.94
CA CYS A 104 0.61 12.82 -4.63
C CYS A 104 1.88 13.48 -4.07
N GLU A 105 2.44 14.48 -4.74
CA GLU A 105 3.68 15.18 -4.32
C GLU A 105 4.90 14.25 -4.22
N ALA A 106 4.88 13.10 -4.91
CA ALA A 106 5.99 12.17 -4.91
C ALA A 106 7.15 12.69 -5.76
N LYS A 107 8.39 12.40 -5.37
CA LYS A 107 9.58 12.67 -6.20
C LYS A 107 9.69 11.72 -7.40
N GLY A 108 8.94 10.63 -7.38
CA GLY A 108 8.86 9.62 -8.40
C GLY A 108 8.15 8.37 -7.87
N LEU A 109 7.74 7.49 -8.78
CA LEU A 109 7.18 6.19 -8.48
C LEU A 109 7.98 5.13 -9.23
N ALA A 110 8.72 4.31 -8.51
CA ALA A 110 9.39 3.18 -9.11
C ALA A 110 8.44 2.00 -9.23
N TRP A 111 8.63 1.18 -10.27
CA TRP A 111 7.80 0.01 -10.47
C TRP A 111 8.57 -1.14 -11.11
N THR A 112 8.09 -2.34 -10.88
CA THR A 112 8.62 -3.57 -11.47
C THR A 112 7.49 -4.55 -11.72
N LYS A 113 7.53 -5.26 -12.84
CA LYS A 113 6.65 -6.39 -13.15
C LYS A 113 7.43 -7.70 -12.99
N PHE A 114 6.77 -8.66 -12.40
CA PHE A 114 7.23 -10.04 -12.28
C PHE A 114 6.31 -10.90 -13.15
N GLU A 115 6.79 -11.21 -14.35
CA GLU A 115 6.03 -11.94 -15.35
C GLU A 115 5.85 -13.42 -14.94
N GLN A 116 4.95 -14.11 -15.63
CA GLN A 116 4.65 -15.50 -15.34
C GLN A 116 5.82 -16.45 -15.64
N ASP A 117 6.68 -16.09 -16.59
CA ASP A 117 7.88 -16.83 -16.96
C ASP A 117 9.10 -16.55 -16.06
N GLY A 118 8.91 -15.73 -15.02
CA GLY A 118 9.95 -15.30 -14.09
C GLY A 118 10.75 -14.09 -14.58
N THR A 119 10.46 -13.54 -15.75
CA THR A 119 11.10 -12.33 -16.26
C THR A 119 10.73 -11.12 -15.40
N ILE A 120 11.74 -10.27 -15.14
CA ILE A 120 11.55 -9.02 -14.38
C ILE A 120 11.68 -7.85 -15.35
N GLN A 121 10.67 -7.00 -15.40
CA GLN A 121 10.64 -5.79 -16.22
C GLN A 121 10.30 -4.55 -15.38
N GLY A 122 10.71 -3.39 -15.84
CA GLY A 122 10.34 -2.11 -15.22
C GLY A 122 11.51 -1.20 -14.94
N GLY A 123 11.21 -0.01 -14.43
CA GLY A 123 12.20 1.05 -14.25
C GLY A 123 13.36 0.70 -13.32
N ILE A 124 13.14 -0.19 -12.35
CA ILE A 124 14.16 -0.61 -11.40
C ILE A 124 14.57 -2.08 -11.54
N ALA A 125 14.14 -2.76 -12.60
CA ALA A 125 14.42 -4.19 -12.81
C ALA A 125 15.92 -4.54 -12.70
N LYS A 126 16.82 -3.68 -13.19
CA LYS A 126 18.27 -3.86 -13.09
C LYS A 126 18.83 -3.86 -11.66
N PHE A 127 18.08 -3.35 -10.69
CA PHE A 127 18.45 -3.32 -9.26
C PHE A 127 17.82 -4.48 -8.48
N ILE A 128 16.96 -5.28 -9.11
CA ILE A 128 16.34 -6.46 -8.52
C ILE A 128 17.23 -7.67 -8.80
N THR A 129 18.29 -7.81 -8.01
CA THR A 129 19.15 -9.00 -8.06
C THR A 129 18.37 -10.25 -7.61
N PRO A 130 18.87 -11.48 -7.88
CA PRO A 130 18.24 -12.70 -7.37
C PRO A 130 18.03 -12.70 -5.86
N GLU A 131 18.94 -12.13 -5.08
CA GLU A 131 18.86 -11.99 -3.63
C GLU A 131 17.75 -11.01 -3.23
N VAL A 132 17.66 -9.86 -3.89
CA VAL A 132 16.59 -8.86 -3.69
C VAL A 132 15.25 -9.48 -4.07
N GLN A 133 15.17 -10.22 -5.18
CA GLN A 133 13.94 -10.90 -5.58
C GLN A 133 13.49 -11.94 -4.54
N ALA A 134 14.41 -12.75 -4.01
CA ALA A 134 14.11 -13.73 -2.97
C ALA A 134 13.61 -13.03 -1.68
N SER A 135 14.27 -11.96 -1.28
CA SER A 135 13.89 -11.15 -0.13
C SER A 135 12.52 -10.49 -0.31
N LEU A 136 12.21 -9.97 -1.50
CA LEU A 136 10.88 -9.42 -1.83
C LEU A 136 9.81 -10.51 -1.78
N LYS A 137 10.05 -11.69 -2.35
CA LYS A 137 9.11 -12.82 -2.28
C LYS A 137 8.76 -13.17 -0.83
N GLN A 138 9.75 -13.19 0.05
CA GLN A 138 9.56 -13.47 1.46
C GLN A 138 8.85 -12.33 2.21
N ALA A 139 9.26 -11.07 1.96
CA ALA A 139 8.77 -9.91 2.70
C ALA A 139 7.31 -9.54 2.33
N ILE A 140 6.94 -9.61 1.06
CA ILE A 140 5.65 -9.11 0.56
C ILE A 140 4.77 -10.18 -0.09
N GLY A 141 5.14 -11.46 0.04
CA GLY A 141 4.35 -12.56 -0.51
C GLY A 141 4.15 -12.48 -2.02
N MET A 142 5.12 -11.90 -2.73
CA MET A 142 5.04 -11.64 -4.16
C MET A 142 4.93 -12.95 -4.95
N LYS A 143 3.95 -13.01 -5.83
CA LYS A 143 3.72 -14.13 -6.75
C LYS A 143 4.14 -13.76 -8.18
N GLU A 144 4.08 -14.73 -9.05
CA GLU A 144 4.18 -14.50 -10.50
C GLU A 144 2.99 -13.66 -11.00
N ASN A 145 3.13 -13.05 -12.16
CA ASN A 145 2.14 -12.15 -12.76
C ASN A 145 1.76 -10.95 -11.87
N THR A 146 2.73 -10.37 -11.17
CA THR A 146 2.52 -9.31 -10.20
C THR A 146 3.23 -8.03 -10.61
N ALA A 147 2.59 -6.89 -10.43
CA ALA A 147 3.25 -5.59 -10.44
C ALA A 147 3.49 -5.11 -9.01
N VAL A 148 4.64 -4.46 -8.80
CA VAL A 148 4.97 -3.84 -7.52
C VAL A 148 5.34 -2.39 -7.76
N PHE A 149 4.68 -1.50 -7.04
CA PHE A 149 5.01 -0.08 -7.00
C PHE A 149 5.81 0.21 -5.74
N PHE A 150 6.88 0.98 -5.87
CA PHE A 150 7.75 1.35 -4.77
C PHE A 150 7.82 2.86 -4.62
N MET A 151 7.72 3.31 -3.40
CA MET A 151 7.84 4.70 -3.00
C MET A 151 8.91 4.82 -1.94
N ALA A 152 9.74 5.85 -2.02
CA ALA A 152 10.83 6.05 -1.07
C ALA A 152 10.95 7.52 -0.69
N ASP A 153 10.85 7.79 0.61
CA ASP A 153 11.12 9.11 1.21
C ASP A 153 11.27 8.96 2.74
N GLU A 154 11.21 10.06 3.47
CA GLU A 154 11.04 10.04 4.92
C GLU A 154 9.73 9.37 5.31
N LEU A 155 9.69 8.70 6.45
CA LEU A 155 8.56 7.84 6.85
C LEU A 155 7.18 8.51 6.71
N LYS A 156 7.01 9.72 7.23
CA LYS A 156 5.72 10.42 7.18
C LYS A 156 5.31 10.80 5.76
N VAL A 157 6.28 11.16 4.93
CA VAL A 157 6.07 11.56 3.53
C VAL A 157 5.68 10.33 2.71
N VAL A 158 6.45 9.25 2.82
CA VAL A 158 6.18 8.02 2.06
C VAL A 158 4.87 7.35 2.45
N GLN A 159 4.44 7.44 3.71
CA GLN A 159 3.12 6.97 4.14
C GLN A 159 1.98 7.74 3.46
N LYS A 160 2.06 9.08 3.42
CA LYS A 160 1.07 9.93 2.74
C LYS A 160 0.99 9.58 1.25
N ILE A 161 2.14 9.49 0.58
CA ILE A 161 2.22 9.15 -0.85
C ILE A 161 1.63 7.75 -1.11
N ALA A 162 2.04 6.76 -0.34
CA ALA A 162 1.57 5.39 -0.49
C ALA A 162 0.05 5.27 -0.24
N GLY A 163 -0.48 6.01 0.74
CA GLY A 163 -1.91 6.09 0.99
C GLY A 163 -2.69 6.66 -0.19
N ALA A 164 -2.17 7.72 -0.81
CA ALA A 164 -2.80 8.34 -1.99
C ALA A 164 -2.75 7.42 -3.23
N ILE A 165 -1.64 6.71 -3.44
CA ILE A 165 -1.50 5.76 -4.56
C ILE A 165 -2.37 4.51 -4.37
N ARG A 166 -2.63 4.11 -3.11
CA ARG A 166 -3.45 2.95 -2.77
C ARG A 166 -4.92 3.13 -3.19
N ILE A 167 -5.44 4.36 -3.14
CA ILE A 167 -6.85 4.68 -3.41
C ILE A 167 -7.14 4.67 -4.92
#